data_a57ae512118282c4f0a70293927cbf57
#
_entry.id   a57ae512118282c4f0a70293927cbf57
#
_cell.length_a   1.000
_cell.length_b   1.000
_cell.length_c   1.000
_cell.angle_alpha   90.00
_cell.angle_beta   90.00
_cell.angle_gamma   90.00
#
_symmetry.space_group_name_H-M   'P 1'
#
loop_
_entity.id
_entity.type
_entity.pdbx_description
1 polymer ?
#
loop_
_entity_poly.entity_id
_entity_poly.type
_entity_poly.pdbx_seq_one_letter_code
_entity_poly.pdbx_strand_id
1 'polypeptide(L)'
;MQIHRHILFFLLLALLILLSACSNGIQSATEVVLPTLASNAVLFQDDFSNPKSGWDRASQGGNSTDYADGKYRITLSTPQQDIWANPYQYFDQDIIVEVDVWQNPSTVQAAYGIICGYSDLNNFYALTIGGGGYVEIFRYQQGKRLTLYSAEDQAGIDPKHNYLEVMCAANQLSLWVNGSIVAEVEVTEFTYGDVGLIVSSFDEAGVEILFDNFIVREAGSPAEP
;
A
#
# COMPACT_ATOMS: atom_id res chain seq x y z
N MET A 1 -43.05 -50.64 -50.76
CA MET A 1 -41.60 -50.47 -50.47
C MET A 1 -41.12 -49.03 -50.63
N GLN A 2 -42.00 -48.03 -50.67
CA GLN A 2 -41.62 -46.62 -50.81
C GLN A 2 -41.75 -45.80 -49.47
N ILE A 3 -42.63 -46.22 -48.56
CA ILE A 3 -42.90 -45.47 -47.33
C ILE A 3 -41.74 -45.49 -46.32
N HIS A 4 -41.00 -46.60 -46.26
CA HIS A 4 -39.86 -46.71 -45.33
C HIS A 4 -38.64 -45.84 -45.71
N ARG A 5 -38.52 -45.48 -47.00
CA ARG A 5 -37.40 -44.66 -47.49
C ARG A 5 -37.55 -43.18 -47.16
N HIS A 6 -38.76 -42.69 -47.08
CA HIS A 6 -39.02 -41.29 -46.69
C HIS A 6 -38.93 -41.07 -45.18
N ILE A 7 -39.31 -42.04 -44.36
CA ILE A 7 -39.22 -41.99 -42.91
C ILE A 7 -37.75 -41.99 -42.47
N LEU A 8 -36.87 -42.79 -43.14
CA LEU A 8 -35.46 -42.82 -42.85
C LEU A 8 -34.76 -41.51 -43.21
N PHE A 9 -35.22 -40.84 -44.29
CA PHE A 9 -34.65 -39.56 -44.75
C PHE A 9 -35.03 -38.41 -43.82
N PHE A 10 -36.26 -38.40 -43.28
CA PHE A 10 -36.71 -37.42 -42.31
C PHE A 10 -36.08 -37.62 -40.93
N LEU A 11 -35.78 -38.83 -40.50
CA LEU A 11 -35.07 -39.14 -39.29
C LEU A 11 -33.59 -38.73 -39.34
N LEU A 12 -32.94 -38.91 -40.51
CA LEU A 12 -31.55 -38.44 -40.71
C LEU A 12 -31.45 -36.92 -40.80
N LEU A 13 -32.45 -36.25 -41.38
CA LEU A 13 -32.47 -34.78 -41.45
C LEU A 13 -32.78 -34.17 -40.10
N ALA A 14 -33.60 -34.79 -39.25
CA ALA A 14 -33.88 -34.33 -37.88
C ALA A 14 -32.66 -34.51 -36.94
N LEU A 15 -31.82 -35.55 -37.17
CA LEU A 15 -30.60 -35.79 -36.39
C LEU A 15 -29.48 -34.81 -36.73
N LEU A 16 -29.47 -34.26 -37.95
CA LEU A 16 -28.48 -33.25 -38.39
C LEU A 16 -28.80 -31.84 -37.83
N ILE A 17 -30.05 -31.58 -37.46
CA ILE A 17 -30.47 -30.26 -36.87
C ILE A 17 -30.17 -30.18 -35.38
N LEU A 18 -30.01 -31.31 -34.68
CA LEU A 18 -29.72 -31.36 -33.25
C LEU A 18 -28.25 -31.21 -32.88
N LEU A 19 -27.34 -31.15 -33.87
CA LEU A 19 -25.89 -30.98 -33.64
C LEU A 19 -25.38 -29.55 -33.78
N SER A 20 -26.26 -28.55 -34.04
CA SER A 20 -25.86 -27.16 -34.28
C SER A 20 -26.16 -26.20 -33.11
N ALA A 21 -26.52 -26.69 -31.92
CA ALA A 21 -26.89 -25.85 -30.79
C ALA A 21 -25.98 -26.01 -29.57
N CYS A 22 -24.67 -26.11 -29.80
CA CYS A 22 -23.66 -25.89 -28.75
C CYS A 22 -22.57 -24.94 -29.26
N SER A 23 -22.97 -23.72 -29.58
CA SER A 23 -22.02 -22.62 -29.51
C SER A 23 -21.94 -22.21 -28.04
N ASN A 24 -21.04 -22.83 -27.32
CA ASN A 24 -20.58 -22.29 -26.04
C ASN A 24 -20.09 -20.87 -26.32
N GLY A 25 -20.90 -19.89 -25.94
CA GLY A 25 -20.43 -18.53 -25.76
C GLY A 25 -19.32 -18.60 -24.73
N ILE A 26 -18.07 -18.53 -25.21
CA ILE A 26 -16.94 -18.18 -24.38
C ILE A 26 -17.28 -16.77 -23.91
N GLN A 27 -17.86 -16.66 -22.71
CA GLN A 27 -17.83 -15.41 -22.00
C GLN A 27 -16.36 -15.13 -21.78
N SER A 28 -15.80 -14.20 -22.56
CA SER A 28 -14.54 -13.58 -22.24
C SER A 28 -14.71 -13.04 -20.84
N ALA A 29 -14.09 -13.69 -19.85
CA ALA A 29 -13.87 -13.09 -18.58
C ALA A 29 -13.14 -11.78 -18.90
N THR A 30 -13.80 -10.67 -18.69
CA THR A 30 -13.14 -9.36 -18.69
C THR A 30 -12.13 -9.47 -17.57
N GLU A 31 -10.89 -9.71 -17.91
CA GLU A 31 -9.78 -9.60 -16.96
C GLU A 31 -9.85 -8.18 -16.47
N VAL A 32 -10.22 -8.01 -15.19
CA VAL A 32 -10.13 -6.74 -14.51
C VAL A 32 -8.63 -6.48 -14.42
N VAL A 33 -8.09 -5.81 -15.42
CA VAL A 33 -6.75 -5.24 -15.35
C VAL A 33 -6.84 -4.18 -14.26
N LEU A 34 -6.45 -4.57 -13.04
CA LEU A 34 -6.17 -3.60 -11.99
C LEU A 34 -5.17 -2.61 -12.58
N PRO A 35 -5.42 -1.30 -12.49
CA PRO A 35 -4.47 -0.32 -12.96
C PRO A 35 -3.16 -0.56 -12.21
N THR A 36 -2.18 -1.13 -12.90
CA THR A 36 -0.80 -1.14 -12.42
C THR A 36 -0.41 0.33 -12.40
N LEU A 37 -0.12 0.85 -11.21
CA LEU A 37 0.44 2.19 -11.09
C LEU A 37 1.72 2.21 -11.92
N ALA A 38 1.66 2.82 -13.08
CA ALA A 38 2.83 3.00 -13.91
C ALA A 38 3.70 4.06 -13.23
N SER A 39 4.62 3.60 -12.37
CA SER A 39 5.61 4.49 -11.77
C SER A 39 6.57 4.93 -12.87
N ASN A 40 6.65 6.23 -13.12
CA ASN A 40 7.52 6.79 -14.16
C ASN A 40 8.95 7.00 -13.63
N ALA A 41 9.31 8.21 -13.28
CA ALA A 41 10.67 8.53 -12.85
C ALA A 41 10.88 8.29 -11.34
N VAL A 42 12.07 7.81 -10.96
CA VAL A 42 12.52 7.85 -9.57
C VAL A 42 12.90 9.29 -9.23
N LEU A 43 12.22 9.85 -8.24
CA LEU A 43 12.44 11.22 -7.75
C LEU A 43 13.43 11.26 -6.59
N PHE A 44 13.36 10.24 -5.72
CA PHE A 44 14.25 10.07 -4.58
C PHE A 44 14.37 8.59 -4.24
N GLN A 45 15.53 8.16 -3.73
CA GLN A 45 15.72 6.82 -3.19
C GLN A 45 16.81 6.80 -2.12
N ASP A 46 16.65 5.90 -1.15
CA ASP A 46 17.64 5.63 -0.12
C ASP A 46 17.60 4.17 0.31
N ASP A 47 18.73 3.49 0.25
CA ASP A 47 18.93 2.13 0.74
C ASP A 47 19.51 2.11 2.17
N PHE A 48 19.58 3.27 2.82
CA PHE A 48 20.09 3.49 4.17
C PHE A 48 21.52 2.98 4.45
N SER A 49 22.25 2.56 3.42
CA SER A 49 23.66 2.14 3.55
C SER A 49 24.58 3.29 3.94
N ASN A 50 24.20 4.52 3.61
CA ASN A 50 24.90 5.74 3.97
C ASN A 50 24.23 6.43 5.18
N PRO A 51 24.80 6.35 6.40
CA PRO A 51 24.19 6.95 7.60
C PRO A 51 24.25 8.50 7.61
N LYS A 52 24.58 9.14 6.51
CA LYS A 52 24.60 10.57 6.29
C LYS A 52 23.71 10.99 5.12
N SER A 53 22.79 10.16 4.69
CA SER A 53 21.91 10.46 3.56
C SER A 53 20.86 11.53 3.84
N GLY A 54 20.70 11.95 5.11
CA GLY A 54 19.94 13.16 5.43
C GLY A 54 18.68 12.96 6.28
N TRP A 55 18.34 11.71 6.62
CA TRP A 55 17.18 11.44 7.49
C TRP A 55 17.38 11.93 8.91
N ASP A 56 16.27 12.27 9.57
CA ASP A 56 16.24 12.63 10.98
C ASP A 56 16.95 11.59 11.85
N ARG A 57 17.71 12.09 12.82
CA ARG A 57 18.32 11.27 13.87
C ARG A 57 17.97 11.85 15.22
N ALA A 58 17.19 11.16 16.00
CA ALA A 58 16.74 11.61 17.31
C ALA A 58 16.85 10.49 18.34
N SER A 59 17.10 10.89 19.59
CA SER A 59 17.08 9.98 20.74
C SER A 59 16.57 10.73 21.97
N GLN A 60 15.41 10.33 22.47
CA GLN A 60 14.81 10.94 23.66
C GLN A 60 13.93 9.93 24.40
N GLY A 61 14.15 9.79 25.71
CA GLY A 61 13.29 8.96 26.57
C GLY A 61 13.30 7.47 26.23
N GLY A 62 14.34 6.98 25.53
CA GLY A 62 14.42 5.61 25.04
C GLY A 62 13.81 5.40 23.66
N ASN A 63 13.13 6.39 23.11
CA ASN A 63 12.68 6.41 21.72
C ASN A 63 13.82 6.90 20.83
N SER A 64 13.93 6.34 19.62
CA SER A 64 14.98 6.79 18.68
C SER A 64 14.60 6.57 17.23
N THR A 65 15.18 7.43 16.39
CA THR A 65 15.25 7.27 14.94
C THR A 65 16.73 7.31 14.54
N ASP A 66 17.24 6.32 13.85
CA ASP A 66 18.66 6.25 13.46
C ASP A 66 18.91 5.21 12.38
N TYR A 67 20.06 5.29 11.71
CA TYR A 67 20.57 4.25 10.83
C TYR A 67 21.15 3.09 11.66
N ALA A 68 20.87 1.86 11.25
CA ALA A 68 21.36 0.66 11.93
C ALA A 68 21.55 -0.48 10.92
N ASP A 69 22.78 -0.99 10.81
CA ASP A 69 23.11 -2.17 10.00
C ASP A 69 22.65 -2.08 8.53
N GLY A 70 22.81 -0.90 7.91
CA GLY A 70 22.40 -0.64 6.54
C GLY A 70 20.89 -0.49 6.34
N LYS A 71 20.14 -0.25 7.41
CA LYS A 71 18.70 0.04 7.41
C LYS A 71 18.41 1.29 8.22
N TYR A 72 17.18 1.79 8.13
CA TYR A 72 16.71 2.83 9.00
C TYR A 72 15.85 2.22 10.12
N ARG A 73 16.13 2.57 11.36
CA ARG A 73 15.48 2.00 12.53
C ARG A 73 14.70 3.06 13.31
N ILE A 74 13.46 2.73 13.65
CA ILE A 74 12.65 3.49 14.61
C ILE A 74 12.33 2.59 15.80
N THR A 75 12.66 3.08 17.01
CA THR A 75 12.42 2.37 18.29
C THR A 75 11.55 3.19 19.18
N LEU A 76 10.51 2.58 19.78
CA LEU A 76 9.65 3.20 20.76
C LEU A 76 9.71 2.41 22.08
N SER A 77 10.17 3.08 23.14
CA SER A 77 10.21 2.57 24.50
C SER A 77 9.07 3.12 25.38
N THR A 78 8.16 3.88 24.77
CA THR A 78 7.01 4.50 25.43
C THR A 78 5.74 4.06 24.70
N PRO A 79 4.68 3.62 25.40
CA PRO A 79 3.41 3.27 24.78
C PRO A 79 2.64 4.52 24.33
N GLN A 80 1.67 4.33 23.41
CA GLN A 80 0.76 5.35 22.89
C GLN A 80 1.49 6.58 22.33
N GLN A 81 2.52 6.32 21.52
CA GLN A 81 3.35 7.35 20.88
C GLN A 81 3.41 7.12 19.36
N ASP A 82 3.38 8.23 18.64
CA ASP A 82 3.75 8.28 17.21
C ASP A 82 5.14 8.92 17.11
N ILE A 83 6.05 8.25 16.39
CA ILE A 83 7.38 8.79 16.08
C ILE A 83 7.63 8.62 14.59
N TRP A 84 8.22 9.64 14.00
CA TRP A 84 8.50 9.65 12.57
C TRP A 84 9.85 10.28 12.26
N ALA A 85 10.28 10.08 11.04
CA ALA A 85 11.51 10.64 10.47
C ALA A 85 11.29 11.02 9.02
N ASN A 86 11.90 12.12 8.60
CA ASN A 86 11.81 12.68 7.26
C ASN A 86 13.20 12.81 6.62
N PRO A 87 13.31 12.65 5.28
CA PRO A 87 14.54 12.91 4.51
C PRO A 87 14.70 14.37 4.11
N TYR A 88 13.75 15.26 4.44
CA TYR A 88 13.71 16.67 4.00
C TYR A 88 13.66 16.84 2.48
N GLN A 89 12.83 16.00 1.81
CA GLN A 89 12.59 16.03 0.37
C GLN A 89 11.15 16.45 0.09
N TYR A 90 10.97 17.65 -0.42
CA TYR A 90 9.65 18.19 -0.77
C TYR A 90 9.22 17.76 -2.17
N PHE A 91 7.99 17.27 -2.29
CA PHE A 91 7.34 16.90 -3.56
C PHE A 91 6.10 17.74 -3.75
N ASP A 92 5.96 18.34 -4.94
CA ASP A 92 4.83 19.21 -5.33
C ASP A 92 3.92 18.56 -6.40
N GLN A 93 3.98 17.24 -6.48
CA GLN A 93 3.24 16.42 -7.44
C GLN A 93 2.75 15.12 -6.80
N ASP A 94 1.86 14.42 -7.51
CA ASP A 94 1.41 13.10 -7.11
C ASP A 94 2.59 12.11 -7.15
N ILE A 95 2.72 11.32 -6.09
CA ILE A 95 3.84 10.40 -5.88
C ILE A 95 3.38 9.01 -5.46
N ILE A 96 4.23 8.04 -5.76
CA ILE A 96 4.21 6.71 -5.18
C ILE A 96 5.44 6.58 -4.29
N VAL A 97 5.24 6.10 -3.07
CA VAL A 97 6.31 5.84 -2.10
C VAL A 97 6.34 4.36 -1.79
N GLU A 98 7.51 3.75 -1.90
CA GLU A 98 7.76 2.33 -1.70
C GLU A 98 8.76 2.13 -0.57
N VAL A 99 8.59 1.08 0.25
CA VAL A 99 9.55 0.72 1.29
C VAL A 99 9.41 -0.74 1.72
N ASP A 100 10.52 -1.39 1.99
CA ASP A 100 10.58 -2.66 2.71
C ASP A 100 10.58 -2.43 4.21
N VAL A 101 9.77 -3.19 4.96
CA VAL A 101 9.63 -3.04 6.42
C VAL A 101 9.76 -4.37 7.11
N TRP A 102 10.58 -4.41 8.17
CA TRP A 102 10.72 -5.58 9.04
C TRP A 102 10.28 -5.24 10.47
N GLN A 103 9.45 -6.09 11.00
CA GLN A 103 9.08 -6.11 12.42
C GLN A 103 9.55 -7.43 13.04
N ASN A 104 10.14 -7.38 14.22
CA ASN A 104 10.39 -8.59 14.99
C ASN A 104 9.05 -9.11 15.58
N PRO A 105 8.54 -10.27 15.16
CA PRO A 105 7.25 -10.78 15.61
C PRO A 105 7.20 -11.15 17.10
N SER A 106 8.36 -11.16 17.77
CA SER A 106 8.45 -11.37 19.23
C SER A 106 8.36 -10.06 20.01
N THR A 107 8.35 -8.93 19.32
CA THR A 107 8.13 -7.61 19.94
C THR A 107 6.65 -7.29 19.98
N VAL A 108 6.31 -6.28 20.74
CA VAL A 108 4.97 -5.73 20.90
C VAL A 108 4.40 -5.30 19.57
N GLN A 109 3.10 -5.43 19.41
CA GLN A 109 2.40 -4.96 18.23
C GLN A 109 2.53 -3.45 18.07
N ALA A 110 2.80 -3.02 16.85
CA ALA A 110 2.92 -1.62 16.47
C ALA A 110 2.24 -1.40 15.11
N ALA A 111 1.85 -0.16 14.84
CA ALA A 111 1.58 0.25 13.48
C ALA A 111 2.81 0.96 12.91
N TYR A 112 3.07 0.77 11.62
CA TYR A 112 4.20 1.36 10.91
C TYR A 112 3.85 1.61 9.46
N GLY A 113 4.49 2.59 8.85
CA GLY A 113 4.20 2.93 7.47
C GLY A 113 4.87 4.19 6.97
N ILE A 114 4.19 4.85 6.05
CA ILE A 114 4.68 5.96 5.26
C ILE A 114 3.90 7.22 5.59
N ILE A 115 4.62 8.33 5.68
CA ILE A 115 4.07 9.68 5.71
C ILE A 115 4.15 10.29 4.32
N CYS A 116 3.14 11.08 3.95
CA CYS A 116 3.20 11.98 2.81
C CYS A 116 2.48 13.32 3.10
N GLY A 117 2.77 14.31 2.26
CA GLY A 117 2.24 15.65 2.43
C GLY A 117 2.66 16.30 3.74
N TYR A 118 3.86 15.96 4.25
CA TYR A 118 4.36 16.54 5.48
C TYR A 118 4.78 17.98 5.26
N SER A 119 4.11 18.90 5.93
CA SER A 119 4.46 20.33 5.95
C SER A 119 5.10 20.73 7.27
N ASP A 120 4.67 20.14 8.37
CA ASP A 120 5.19 20.35 9.71
C ASP A 120 4.69 19.26 10.68
N LEU A 121 5.11 19.31 11.96
CA LEU A 121 4.74 18.35 13.01
C LEU A 121 3.23 18.22 13.27
N ASN A 122 2.42 19.14 12.77
CA ASN A 122 0.99 19.21 13.01
C ASN A 122 0.16 18.89 11.78
N ASN A 123 0.79 18.75 10.60
CA ASN A 123 0.08 18.65 9.33
C ASN A 123 0.77 17.66 8.38
N PHE A 124 0.21 16.46 8.26
CA PHE A 124 0.66 15.40 7.34
C PHE A 124 -0.38 14.29 7.25
N TYR A 125 -0.23 13.39 6.28
CA TYR A 125 -0.95 12.12 6.17
C TYR A 125 -0.03 10.96 6.50
N ALA A 126 -0.61 9.89 7.06
CA ALA A 126 0.09 8.65 7.32
C ALA A 126 -0.77 7.45 6.91
N LEU A 127 -0.13 6.49 6.24
CA LEU A 127 -0.72 5.23 5.82
C LEU A 127 0.09 4.11 6.47
N THR A 128 -0.55 3.37 7.35
CA THR A 128 0.12 2.43 8.24
C THR A 128 -0.55 1.07 8.22
N ILE A 129 0.27 0.05 8.49
CA ILE A 129 -0.18 -1.31 8.79
C ILE A 129 0.37 -1.74 10.15
N GLY A 130 -0.22 -2.77 10.73
CA GLY A 130 0.26 -3.37 11.97
C GLY A 130 0.16 -4.89 11.94
N GLY A 131 0.91 -5.53 12.82
CA GLY A 131 0.81 -6.97 13.04
C GLY A 131 -0.63 -7.38 13.36
N GLY A 132 -1.06 -8.55 12.85
CA GLY A 132 -2.44 -9.00 13.04
C GLY A 132 -3.46 -8.47 12.06
N GLY A 133 -3.04 -7.78 10.99
CA GLY A 133 -3.94 -7.31 9.94
C GLY A 133 -4.55 -5.93 10.18
N TYR A 134 -3.99 -5.15 11.08
CA TYR A 134 -4.39 -3.76 11.27
C TYR A 134 -3.96 -2.89 10.08
N VAL A 135 -4.85 -2.03 9.62
CA VAL A 135 -4.60 -1.02 8.58
C VAL A 135 -5.22 0.28 9.00
N GLU A 136 -4.51 1.39 8.85
CA GLU A 136 -5.07 2.71 9.12
C GLU A 136 -4.50 3.77 8.16
N ILE A 137 -5.38 4.64 7.69
CA ILE A 137 -5.03 5.91 7.05
C ILE A 137 -5.54 7.02 7.97
N PHE A 138 -4.65 7.91 8.36
CA PHE A 138 -4.99 9.05 9.20
C PHE A 138 -4.26 10.31 8.75
N ARG A 139 -4.71 11.45 9.24
CA ARG A 139 -4.00 12.71 9.10
C ARG A 139 -3.78 13.38 10.43
N TYR A 140 -2.66 14.06 10.57
CA TYR A 140 -2.53 15.15 11.50
C TYR A 140 -2.99 16.44 10.83
N GLN A 141 -3.89 17.16 11.47
CA GLN A 141 -4.36 18.46 11.03
C GLN A 141 -4.41 19.40 12.25
N GLN A 142 -3.60 20.44 12.21
CA GLN A 142 -3.45 21.37 13.35
C GLN A 142 -3.11 20.64 14.67
N GLY A 143 -2.25 19.64 14.60
CA GLY A 143 -1.83 18.82 15.73
C GLY A 143 -2.86 17.81 16.25
N LYS A 144 -3.99 17.65 15.57
CA LYS A 144 -5.01 16.65 15.91
C LYS A 144 -4.92 15.47 14.94
N ARG A 145 -4.81 14.26 15.48
CA ARG A 145 -4.90 13.03 14.72
C ARG A 145 -6.36 12.72 14.38
N LEU A 146 -6.63 12.50 13.12
CA LEU A 146 -7.95 12.21 12.56
C LEU A 146 -7.86 10.95 11.71
N THR A 147 -8.50 9.87 12.11
CA THR A 147 -8.60 8.64 11.33
C THR A 147 -9.53 8.87 10.14
N LEU A 148 -9.05 8.54 8.95
CA LEU A 148 -9.79 8.60 7.69
C LEU A 148 -10.32 7.22 7.30
N TYR A 149 -9.55 6.17 7.59
CA TYR A 149 -9.89 4.77 7.37
C TYR A 149 -9.23 3.90 8.42
N SER A 150 -9.90 2.87 8.89
CA SER A 150 -9.27 1.80 9.68
C SER A 150 -9.97 0.48 9.44
N ALA A 151 -9.18 -0.60 9.47
CA ALA A 151 -9.65 -1.97 9.37
C ALA A 151 -8.75 -2.89 10.20
N GLU A 152 -9.30 -4.03 10.59
CA GLU A 152 -8.60 -5.11 11.28
C GLU A 152 -8.71 -6.40 10.44
N ASP A 153 -7.92 -7.40 10.77
CA ASP A 153 -7.95 -8.73 10.13
C ASP A 153 -7.72 -8.71 8.62
N GLN A 154 -7.00 -7.70 8.09
CA GLN A 154 -6.66 -7.64 6.68
C GLN A 154 -5.69 -8.77 6.32
N ALA A 155 -6.07 -9.53 5.30
CA ALA A 155 -5.22 -10.61 4.77
C ALA A 155 -3.99 -10.04 4.04
N GLY A 156 -2.93 -10.82 3.97
CA GLY A 156 -1.73 -10.49 3.18
C GLY A 156 -0.68 -9.67 3.93
N ILE A 157 -0.94 -9.27 5.17
CA ILE A 157 0.06 -8.63 6.03
C ILE A 157 0.88 -9.72 6.73
N ASP A 158 2.18 -9.78 6.40
CA ASP A 158 3.12 -10.72 7.02
C ASP A 158 3.59 -10.18 8.38
N PRO A 159 3.69 -11.02 9.42
CA PRO A 159 4.11 -10.56 10.74
C PRO A 159 5.60 -10.18 10.85
N LYS A 160 6.41 -10.41 9.83
CA LYS A 160 7.86 -10.17 9.87
C LYS A 160 8.34 -9.17 8.84
N HIS A 161 7.87 -9.27 7.60
CA HIS A 161 8.35 -8.46 6.50
C HIS A 161 7.21 -8.11 5.57
N ASN A 162 7.08 -6.83 5.24
CA ASN A 162 6.13 -6.35 4.26
C ASN A 162 6.81 -5.36 3.32
N TYR A 163 6.39 -5.40 2.06
CA TYR A 163 6.64 -4.35 1.10
C TYR A 163 5.42 -3.45 1.05
N LEU A 164 5.61 -2.19 1.35
CA LEU A 164 4.57 -1.17 1.31
C LEU A 164 4.72 -0.32 0.06
N GLU A 165 3.60 -0.03 -0.58
CA GLU A 165 3.50 0.94 -1.65
C GLU A 165 2.33 1.87 -1.32
N VAL A 166 2.58 3.17 -1.36
CA VAL A 166 1.60 4.20 -1.02
C VAL A 166 1.50 5.19 -2.17
N MET A 167 0.29 5.42 -2.66
CA MET A 167 0.01 6.53 -3.56
C MET A 167 -0.50 7.73 -2.76
N CYS A 168 0.15 8.87 -2.95
CA CYS A 168 -0.23 10.15 -2.39
C CYS A 168 -0.55 11.11 -3.53
N ALA A 169 -1.83 11.26 -3.82
CA ALA A 169 -2.33 12.11 -4.91
C ALA A 169 -3.30 13.17 -4.39
N ALA A 170 -3.52 14.21 -5.17
CA ALA A 170 -4.31 15.38 -4.79
C ALA A 170 -5.72 15.06 -4.29
N ASN A 171 -6.31 13.96 -4.71
CA ASN A 171 -7.67 13.57 -4.37
C ASN A 171 -7.78 12.15 -3.78
N GLN A 172 -6.67 11.42 -3.66
CA GLN A 172 -6.70 10.01 -3.26
C GLN A 172 -5.44 9.60 -2.51
N LEU A 173 -5.63 8.81 -1.46
CA LEU A 173 -4.57 8.08 -0.77
C LEU A 173 -4.87 6.59 -0.88
N SER A 174 -3.88 5.81 -1.31
CA SER A 174 -4.04 4.36 -1.43
C SER A 174 -2.83 3.64 -0.86
N LEU A 175 -3.07 2.49 -0.23
CA LEU A 175 -2.04 1.65 0.38
C LEU A 175 -2.11 0.25 -0.19
N TRP A 176 -0.99 -0.23 -0.71
CA TRP A 176 -0.76 -1.61 -1.09
C TRP A 176 0.23 -2.26 -0.13
N VAL A 177 -0.03 -3.52 0.15
CA VAL A 177 0.86 -4.38 0.95
C VAL A 177 1.13 -5.64 0.16
N ASN A 178 2.41 -5.94 -0.07
CA ASN A 178 2.83 -7.12 -0.82
C ASN A 178 2.13 -7.25 -2.19
N GLY A 179 1.91 -6.11 -2.86
CA GLY A 179 1.28 -6.02 -4.17
C GLY A 179 -0.26 -6.08 -4.17
N SER A 180 -0.90 -6.11 -3.00
CA SER A 180 -2.38 -6.11 -2.89
C SER A 180 -2.86 -4.81 -2.25
N ILE A 181 -3.90 -4.17 -2.84
CA ILE A 181 -4.51 -2.99 -2.24
C ILE A 181 -5.25 -3.38 -0.94
N VAL A 182 -4.97 -2.66 0.13
CA VAL A 182 -5.59 -2.91 1.45
C VAL A 182 -6.41 -1.73 1.96
N ALA A 183 -6.14 -0.52 1.47
CA ALA A 183 -6.90 0.67 1.83
C ALA A 183 -6.88 1.72 0.72
N GLU A 184 -7.99 2.45 0.59
CA GLU A 184 -8.12 3.58 -0.32
C GLU A 184 -9.08 4.60 0.28
N VAL A 185 -8.72 5.88 0.21
CA VAL A 185 -9.50 7.00 0.76
C VAL A 185 -9.47 8.18 -0.21
N GLU A 186 -10.64 8.73 -0.51
CA GLU A 186 -10.73 10.02 -1.18
C GLU A 186 -10.42 11.16 -0.20
N VAL A 187 -9.61 12.11 -0.62
CA VAL A 187 -9.26 13.31 0.13
C VAL A 187 -9.57 14.55 -0.70
N THR A 188 -10.13 15.58 -0.07
CA THR A 188 -10.56 16.80 -0.76
C THR A 188 -9.56 17.94 -0.65
N GLU A 189 -8.65 17.87 0.29
CA GLU A 189 -7.69 18.93 0.62
C GLU A 189 -6.30 18.32 0.88
N PHE A 190 -5.75 17.63 -0.12
CA PHE A 190 -4.39 17.13 -0.02
C PHE A 190 -3.39 18.28 -0.11
N THR A 191 -2.42 18.28 0.77
CA THR A 191 -1.29 19.22 0.73
C THR A 191 -0.04 18.45 0.35
N TYR A 192 0.62 18.87 -0.72
CA TYR A 192 1.93 18.36 -1.09
C TYR A 192 2.98 18.74 -0.03
N GLY A 193 4.05 17.97 0.06
CA GLY A 193 5.04 18.16 1.09
C GLY A 193 6.15 17.13 1.06
N ASP A 194 6.85 17.00 2.19
CA ASP A 194 7.84 15.97 2.39
C ASP A 194 7.18 14.60 2.61
N VAL A 195 7.97 13.57 2.55
CA VAL A 195 7.62 12.18 2.86
C VAL A 195 8.33 11.72 4.12
N GLY A 196 7.98 10.55 4.63
CA GLY A 196 8.69 10.02 5.79
C GLY A 196 8.25 8.62 6.19
N LEU A 197 8.85 8.13 7.24
CA LEU A 197 8.56 6.87 7.89
C LEU A 197 7.95 7.13 9.25
N ILE A 198 6.95 6.34 9.64
CA ILE A 198 6.27 6.48 10.94
C ILE A 198 6.13 5.15 11.63
N VAL A 199 6.23 5.17 12.95
CA VAL A 199 5.91 4.03 13.83
C VAL A 199 5.05 4.53 14.97
N SER A 200 3.96 3.81 15.25
CA SER A 200 3.03 4.03 16.35
C SER A 200 3.06 2.86 17.30
N SER A 201 3.28 3.11 18.59
CA SER A 201 3.10 2.11 19.66
C SER A 201 1.67 2.14 20.17
N PHE A 202 1.14 0.97 20.51
CA PHE A 202 -0.14 0.84 21.19
C PHE A 202 0.03 0.85 22.72
N ASP A 203 -0.63 -0.05 23.41
CA ASP A 203 -0.64 -0.06 24.88
C ASP A 203 0.67 -0.57 25.50
N GLU A 204 1.57 -1.13 24.72
CA GLU A 204 2.82 -1.69 25.17
C GLU A 204 4.03 -0.95 24.57
N ALA A 205 5.15 -0.99 25.28
CA ALA A 205 6.43 -0.41 24.88
C ALA A 205 7.39 -1.49 24.34
N GLY A 206 8.48 -1.07 23.73
CA GLY A 206 9.53 -1.99 23.23
C GLY A 206 9.36 -2.35 21.77
N VAL A 207 8.82 -1.42 20.98
CA VAL A 207 8.69 -1.54 19.53
C VAL A 207 10.04 -1.27 18.85
N GLU A 208 10.40 -2.09 17.86
CA GLU A 208 11.49 -1.83 16.93
C GLU A 208 11.04 -2.20 15.52
N ILE A 209 11.12 -1.24 14.62
CA ILE A 209 10.82 -1.39 13.20
C ILE A 209 12.05 -0.99 12.38
N LEU A 210 12.36 -1.80 11.38
CA LEU A 210 13.44 -1.55 10.43
C LEU A 210 12.87 -1.29 9.04
N PHE A 211 13.40 -0.29 8.36
CA PHE A 211 13.02 0.10 7.01
C PHE A 211 14.24 0.02 6.08
N ASP A 212 13.99 -0.31 4.80
CA ASP A 212 15.01 -0.38 3.77
C ASP A 212 14.41 -0.08 2.39
N ASN A 213 15.27 0.21 1.41
CA ASN A 213 14.86 0.38 0.02
C ASN A 213 13.74 1.42 -0.14
N PHE A 214 13.87 2.57 0.50
CA PHE A 214 12.89 3.65 0.36
C PHE A 214 13.01 4.30 -1.02
N ILE A 215 11.89 4.35 -1.75
CA ILE A 215 11.86 4.90 -3.12
C ILE A 215 10.64 5.83 -3.24
N VAL A 216 10.83 6.99 -3.83
CA VAL A 216 9.77 7.89 -4.27
C VAL A 216 9.78 7.97 -5.78
N ARG A 217 8.63 7.74 -6.38
CA ARG A 217 8.42 7.84 -7.84
C ARG A 217 7.33 8.84 -8.16
N GLU A 218 7.40 9.40 -9.35
CA GLU A 218 6.28 10.11 -9.93
C GLU A 218 5.09 9.15 -10.10
N ALA A 219 3.91 9.53 -9.63
CA ALA A 219 2.70 8.79 -9.95
C ALA A 219 2.33 9.04 -11.41
N GLY A 220 2.25 7.99 -12.20
CA GLY A 220 1.76 8.10 -13.58
C GLY A 220 0.34 8.65 -13.58
N SER A 221 0.03 9.53 -14.52
CA SER A 221 -1.36 9.89 -14.76
C SER A 221 -2.18 8.62 -15.00
N PRO A 222 -3.38 8.48 -14.41
CA PRO A 222 -4.28 7.39 -14.79
C PRO A 222 -4.41 7.37 -16.31
N ALA A 223 -4.29 6.19 -16.92
CA ALA A 223 -4.57 6.07 -18.34
C ALA A 223 -5.98 6.63 -18.58
N GLU A 224 -6.10 7.71 -19.38
CA GLU A 224 -7.40 8.20 -19.78
C GLU A 224 -8.17 7.04 -20.45
N PRO A 225 -9.47 6.87 -20.13
CA PRO A 225 -10.30 5.76 -20.64
C PRO A 225 -10.57 5.84 -22.12
#